data_5b59ba10b0ed9d536a12859fc68fa99e
#
_entry.id   5b59ba10b0ed9d536a12859fc68fa99e
#
_cell.length_a   1.000
_cell.length_b   1.000
_cell.length_c   1.000
_cell.angle_alpha   90.00
_cell.angle_beta   90.00
_cell.angle_gamma   90.00
#
_symmetry.space_group_name_H-M   'P 1'
#
loop_
_entity.id
_entity.type
_entity.pdbx_description
1 polymer ?
#
loop_
_entity_poly.entity_id
_entity_poly.type
_entity_poly.pdbx_seq_one_letter_code
_entity_poly.pdbx_strand_id
1 'polypeptide(L)'
;CMVVMPTSLIPNWLDEAAHFTPQLRVQALYGAGRKKHFANLNDYDLLLTTYALLPKDIEQLAALPLHVLILDEAQYIKNPSSKAAQAARELNARQRLCLSGTPLENHLGELWSLFHFLLPGWLGDVKSFNRDYRVPIEKRASEVRLQHLNGRIKPFLLRRTKEQVATELPPKTEIIHWVDLNEAQRDVYETMRLAMDKKVRDEITRKGVARSQIIILEALLKLRQVCCDLRLVNDATLPARGSSSGKLDSLMDMLDELFAEGRRILLFSQFTSMLSLIEAELKKRGIAYALLTGQTRDRRTPVKDFQSGKLQIFLISLKAGGVGLNLTEADTVIHYDPWWNPATENQATDRAYRIGQEKPVFVYKMIARGTVEEKIQHLQKEKSDLAAGVLDGRTTGDWQLGNEEIEALFAPLPNKQEKR
;
A
#
# COMPACT_ATOMS: atom_id res chain seq x y z
N CYS A 1 -29.26 -0.08 -0.02
CA CYS A 1 -27.89 0.44 0.10
C CYS A 1 -26.94 -0.38 -0.77
N MET A 2 -25.82 0.22 -1.17
CA MET A 2 -24.78 -0.51 -1.92
C MET A 2 -23.40 -0.16 -1.37
N VAL A 3 -22.53 -1.17 -1.24
CA VAL A 3 -21.11 -0.99 -0.94
C VAL A 3 -20.27 -1.50 -2.11
N VAL A 4 -19.36 -0.66 -2.60
CA VAL A 4 -18.37 -1.01 -3.62
C VAL A 4 -17.00 -1.14 -2.94
N MET A 5 -16.35 -2.28 -3.12
CA MET A 5 -15.12 -2.60 -2.38
C MET A 5 -14.16 -3.45 -3.20
N PRO A 6 -12.90 -3.63 -2.80
CA PRO A 6 -12.03 -4.68 -3.30
C PRO A 6 -12.63 -6.08 -3.04
N THR A 7 -12.42 -7.02 -3.97
CA THR A 7 -13.00 -8.38 -3.89
C THR A 7 -12.66 -9.10 -2.59
N SER A 8 -11.49 -8.86 -2.04
CA SER A 8 -11.01 -9.49 -0.80
C SER A 8 -11.77 -9.05 0.46
N LEU A 9 -12.51 -7.94 0.40
CA LEU A 9 -13.31 -7.43 1.52
C LEU A 9 -14.73 -8.01 1.57
N ILE A 10 -15.23 -8.63 0.49
CA ILE A 10 -16.59 -9.16 0.46
C ILE A 10 -16.87 -10.15 1.59
N PRO A 11 -16.01 -11.15 1.89
CA PRO A 11 -16.24 -12.06 3.01
C PRO A 11 -16.34 -11.33 4.35
N ASN A 12 -15.46 -10.36 4.59
CA ASN A 12 -15.46 -9.58 5.82
C ASN A 12 -16.77 -8.78 5.97
N TRP A 13 -17.22 -8.11 4.92
CA TRP A 13 -18.49 -7.37 4.94
C TRP A 13 -19.70 -8.28 5.18
N LEU A 14 -19.67 -9.51 4.64
CA LEU A 14 -20.73 -10.52 4.89
C LEU A 14 -20.71 -10.98 6.35
N ASP A 15 -19.53 -11.28 6.90
CA ASP A 15 -19.38 -11.74 8.27
C ASP A 15 -19.78 -10.63 9.27
N GLU A 16 -19.36 -9.38 9.05
CA GLU A 16 -19.73 -8.23 9.87
C GLU A 16 -21.23 -7.91 9.78
N ALA A 17 -21.80 -7.96 8.58
CA ALA A 17 -23.24 -7.75 8.41
C ALA A 17 -24.06 -8.82 9.13
N ALA A 18 -23.65 -10.09 9.06
CA ALA A 18 -24.32 -11.18 9.77
C ALA A 18 -24.20 -11.03 11.29
N HIS A 19 -23.08 -10.49 11.78
CA HIS A 19 -22.85 -10.31 13.21
C HIS A 19 -23.61 -9.12 13.79
N PHE A 20 -23.49 -7.93 13.14
CA PHE A 20 -24.03 -6.68 13.68
C PHE A 20 -25.45 -6.34 13.22
N THR A 21 -25.84 -6.82 12.04
CA THR A 21 -27.14 -6.48 11.42
C THR A 21 -27.79 -7.71 10.77
N PRO A 22 -28.04 -8.79 11.52
CA PRO A 22 -28.56 -10.06 10.98
C PRO A 22 -29.96 -9.93 10.34
N GLN A 23 -30.68 -8.85 10.62
CA GLN A 23 -31.99 -8.56 10.03
C GLN A 23 -31.92 -8.04 8.60
N LEU A 24 -30.74 -7.58 8.11
CA LEU A 24 -30.60 -7.08 6.75
C LEU A 24 -30.46 -8.24 5.74
N ARG A 25 -31.18 -8.14 4.65
CA ARG A 25 -31.04 -9.05 3.50
C ARG A 25 -29.85 -8.59 2.67
N VAL A 26 -28.73 -9.28 2.78
CA VAL A 26 -27.48 -8.93 2.14
C VAL A 26 -27.24 -9.79 0.90
N GLN A 27 -26.94 -9.19 -0.26
CA GLN A 27 -26.58 -9.89 -1.47
C GLN A 27 -25.21 -9.45 -1.97
N ALA A 28 -24.29 -10.41 -2.10
CA ALA A 28 -22.99 -10.17 -2.74
C ALA A 28 -23.03 -10.47 -4.22
N LEU A 29 -22.75 -9.44 -5.03
CA LEU A 29 -22.73 -9.47 -6.49
C LEU A 29 -21.28 -9.66 -6.96
N TYR A 30 -20.76 -10.90 -6.89
CA TYR A 30 -19.41 -11.23 -7.34
C TYR A 30 -19.36 -12.64 -7.96
N GLY A 31 -18.26 -12.93 -8.68
CA GLY A 31 -18.10 -14.20 -9.39
C GLY A 31 -19.00 -14.33 -10.65
N ALA A 32 -18.95 -15.52 -11.26
CA ALA A 32 -19.64 -15.80 -12.51
C ALA A 32 -21.18 -15.85 -12.33
N GLY A 33 -21.65 -16.30 -11.18
CA GLY A 33 -23.08 -16.50 -10.89
C GLY A 33 -23.86 -15.23 -10.53
N ARG A 34 -23.21 -14.07 -10.37
CA ARG A 34 -23.85 -12.83 -9.88
C ARG A 34 -25.04 -12.35 -10.71
N LYS A 35 -25.02 -12.59 -12.03
CA LYS A 35 -26.09 -12.16 -12.95
C LYS A 35 -27.46 -12.77 -12.62
N LYS A 36 -27.51 -13.91 -11.95
CA LYS A 36 -28.76 -14.56 -11.51
C LYS A 36 -29.56 -13.69 -10.55
N HIS A 37 -28.92 -12.78 -9.85
CA HIS A 37 -29.54 -11.91 -8.85
C HIS A 37 -30.03 -10.57 -9.43
N PHE A 38 -29.72 -10.25 -10.69
CA PHE A 38 -30.06 -8.95 -11.28
C PHE A 38 -31.57 -8.72 -11.40
N ALA A 39 -32.37 -9.76 -11.54
CA ALA A 39 -33.83 -9.64 -11.59
C ALA A 39 -34.45 -9.18 -10.26
N ASN A 40 -33.78 -9.44 -9.12
CA ASN A 40 -34.33 -9.26 -7.78
C ASN A 40 -33.50 -8.33 -6.88
N LEU A 41 -32.77 -7.37 -7.47
CA LEU A 41 -31.89 -6.49 -6.70
C LEU A 41 -32.63 -5.66 -5.64
N ASN A 42 -33.89 -5.30 -5.91
CA ASN A 42 -34.70 -4.52 -4.98
C ASN A 42 -35.18 -5.31 -3.74
N ASP A 43 -35.05 -6.65 -3.76
CA ASP A 43 -35.43 -7.50 -2.62
C ASP A 43 -34.40 -7.45 -1.49
N TYR A 44 -33.23 -6.85 -1.73
CA TYR A 44 -32.12 -6.80 -0.78
C TYR A 44 -31.95 -5.40 -0.19
N ASP A 45 -31.61 -5.37 1.08
CA ASP A 45 -31.37 -4.13 1.83
C ASP A 45 -29.94 -3.62 1.61
N LEU A 46 -28.98 -4.55 1.44
CA LEU A 46 -27.57 -4.26 1.23
C LEU A 46 -27.00 -5.07 0.04
N LEU A 47 -26.51 -4.38 -0.96
CA LEU A 47 -25.81 -4.97 -2.09
C LEU A 47 -24.30 -4.74 -1.95
N LEU A 48 -23.51 -5.80 -2.13
CA LEU A 48 -22.06 -5.74 -2.10
C LEU A 48 -21.50 -6.03 -3.50
N THR A 49 -20.68 -5.16 -4.05
CA THR A 49 -20.02 -5.37 -5.33
C THR A 49 -18.57 -4.91 -5.33
N THR A 50 -17.85 -5.08 -6.43
CA THR A 50 -16.42 -4.76 -6.49
C THR A 50 -16.12 -3.70 -7.54
N TYR A 51 -15.03 -2.94 -7.34
CA TYR A 51 -14.56 -1.96 -8.31
C TYR A 51 -14.29 -2.54 -9.70
N ALA A 52 -13.88 -3.82 -9.79
CA ALA A 52 -13.62 -4.49 -11.06
C ALA A 52 -14.89 -4.92 -11.82
N LEU A 53 -15.98 -5.15 -11.08
CA LEU A 53 -17.28 -5.58 -11.66
C LEU A 53 -18.21 -4.41 -11.92
N LEU A 54 -18.09 -3.34 -11.14
CA LEU A 54 -18.96 -2.18 -11.26
C LEU A 54 -19.07 -1.63 -12.70
N PRO A 55 -17.98 -1.41 -13.47
CA PRO A 55 -18.10 -0.96 -14.87
C PRO A 55 -18.76 -1.99 -15.82
N LYS A 56 -18.74 -3.27 -15.45
CA LYS A 56 -19.32 -4.35 -16.27
C LYS A 56 -20.82 -4.51 -16.06
N ASP A 57 -21.29 -4.10 -14.90
CA ASP A 57 -22.67 -4.30 -14.45
C ASP A 57 -23.43 -2.96 -14.30
N ILE A 58 -22.82 -1.86 -14.77
CA ILE A 58 -23.32 -0.50 -14.52
C ILE A 58 -24.73 -0.27 -15.09
N GLU A 59 -25.07 -0.84 -16.25
CA GLU A 59 -26.39 -0.70 -16.88
C GLU A 59 -27.52 -1.17 -15.95
N GLN A 60 -27.29 -2.27 -15.21
CA GLN A 60 -28.26 -2.81 -14.27
C GLN A 60 -28.26 -2.06 -12.95
N LEU A 61 -27.07 -1.65 -12.49
CA LEU A 61 -26.92 -1.03 -11.18
C LEU A 61 -27.28 0.45 -11.15
N ALA A 62 -27.09 1.19 -12.26
CA ALA A 62 -27.43 2.61 -12.36
C ALA A 62 -28.94 2.88 -12.27
N ALA A 63 -29.76 1.90 -12.66
CA ALA A 63 -31.23 2.00 -12.58
C ALA A 63 -31.76 1.90 -11.13
N LEU A 64 -30.94 1.46 -10.16
CA LEU A 64 -31.37 1.29 -8.77
C LEU A 64 -31.45 2.63 -8.04
N PRO A 65 -32.55 2.93 -7.35
CA PRO A 65 -32.67 4.11 -6.49
C PRO A 65 -32.00 3.85 -5.14
N LEU A 66 -30.67 4.03 -5.07
CA LEU A 66 -29.92 3.79 -3.85
C LEU A 66 -30.17 4.88 -2.81
N HIS A 67 -30.40 4.50 -1.56
CA HIS A 67 -30.43 5.44 -0.46
C HIS A 67 -29.03 5.88 -0.08
N VAL A 68 -28.10 4.91 0.13
CA VAL A 68 -26.70 5.17 0.44
C VAL A 68 -25.80 4.35 -0.50
N LEU A 69 -24.78 5.00 -1.04
CA LEU A 69 -23.69 4.38 -1.78
C LEU A 69 -22.39 4.59 -1.00
N ILE A 70 -21.75 3.50 -0.63
CA ILE A 70 -20.50 3.48 0.14
C ILE A 70 -19.38 2.96 -0.77
N LEU A 71 -18.27 3.67 -0.83
CA LEU A 71 -17.03 3.20 -1.44
C LEU A 71 -16.04 2.85 -0.32
N ASP A 72 -15.75 1.57 -0.13
CA ASP A 72 -14.73 1.12 0.82
C ASP A 72 -13.37 1.01 0.11
N GLU A 73 -12.29 1.37 0.78
CA GLU A 73 -10.96 1.60 0.18
C GLU A 73 -11.07 2.56 -1.02
N ALA A 74 -11.69 3.73 -0.78
CA ALA A 74 -12.07 4.67 -1.83
C ALA A 74 -10.90 5.20 -2.68
N GLN A 75 -9.63 4.99 -2.27
CA GLN A 75 -8.47 5.28 -3.12
C GLN A 75 -8.46 4.50 -4.44
N TYR A 76 -9.30 3.47 -4.60
CA TYR A 76 -9.48 2.80 -5.90
C TYR A 76 -10.08 3.71 -6.98
N ILE A 77 -10.74 4.82 -6.61
CA ILE A 77 -11.25 5.84 -7.54
C ILE A 77 -10.39 7.12 -7.58
N LYS A 78 -9.17 7.11 -7.04
CA LYS A 78 -8.25 8.27 -7.02
C LYS A 78 -7.90 8.81 -8.42
N ASN A 79 -7.93 7.95 -9.43
CA ASN A 79 -7.85 8.37 -10.82
C ASN A 79 -9.26 8.62 -11.37
N PRO A 80 -9.67 9.88 -11.60
CA PRO A 80 -11.02 10.22 -12.04
C PRO A 80 -11.38 9.69 -13.43
N SER A 81 -10.38 9.37 -14.26
CA SER A 81 -10.55 8.80 -15.60
C SER A 81 -10.64 7.27 -15.62
N SER A 82 -10.46 6.60 -14.47
CA SER A 82 -10.59 5.15 -14.42
C SER A 82 -12.05 4.72 -14.66
N LYS A 83 -12.24 3.55 -15.28
CA LYS A 83 -13.57 2.98 -15.53
C LYS A 83 -14.37 2.81 -14.22
N ALA A 84 -13.70 2.42 -13.14
CA ALA A 84 -14.34 2.29 -11.84
C ALA A 84 -14.82 3.63 -11.27
N ALA A 85 -14.02 4.69 -11.41
CA ALA A 85 -14.39 6.03 -10.96
C ALA A 85 -15.55 6.60 -11.79
N GLN A 86 -15.57 6.38 -13.09
CA GLN A 86 -16.66 6.79 -13.97
C GLN A 86 -17.96 6.06 -13.60
N ALA A 87 -17.92 4.73 -13.53
CA ALA A 87 -19.09 3.93 -13.16
C ALA A 87 -19.62 4.26 -11.75
N ALA A 88 -18.74 4.51 -10.77
CA ALA A 88 -19.18 4.91 -9.43
C ALA A 88 -19.97 6.23 -9.44
N ARG A 89 -19.61 7.19 -10.31
CA ARG A 89 -20.34 8.45 -10.44
C ARG A 89 -21.69 8.33 -11.16
N GLU A 90 -21.84 7.31 -12.02
CA GLU A 90 -23.10 7.03 -12.74
C GLU A 90 -24.19 6.45 -11.83
N LEU A 91 -23.81 5.86 -10.70
CA LEU A 91 -24.78 5.31 -9.75
C LEU A 91 -25.63 6.43 -9.11
N ASN A 92 -26.95 6.22 -9.11
CA ASN A 92 -27.90 7.15 -8.52
C ASN A 92 -28.09 6.85 -7.02
N ALA A 93 -27.59 7.73 -6.15
CA ALA A 93 -27.70 7.57 -4.70
C ALA A 93 -28.02 8.92 -4.04
N ARG A 94 -28.89 8.88 -3.01
CA ARG A 94 -29.23 10.07 -2.21
C ARG A 94 -28.07 10.54 -1.36
N GLN A 95 -27.32 9.60 -0.80
CA GLN A 95 -26.15 9.86 0.03
C GLN A 95 -24.94 9.06 -0.49
N ARG A 96 -23.78 9.67 -0.38
CA ARG A 96 -22.52 9.06 -0.80
C ARG A 96 -21.50 9.12 0.34
N LEU A 97 -20.76 8.03 0.56
CA LEU A 97 -19.75 7.91 1.58
C LEU A 97 -18.49 7.27 1.00
N CYS A 98 -17.34 7.78 1.38
CA CYS A 98 -16.04 7.18 1.12
C CYS A 98 -15.39 6.73 2.43
N LEU A 99 -15.00 5.48 2.51
CA LEU A 99 -14.16 4.93 3.57
C LEU A 99 -12.76 4.74 3.01
N SER A 100 -11.75 5.29 3.66
CA SER A 100 -10.35 5.13 3.25
C SER A 100 -9.42 5.38 4.44
N GLY A 101 -8.44 4.51 4.63
CA GLY A 101 -7.33 4.77 5.55
C GLY A 101 -6.33 5.78 4.97
N THR A 102 -6.35 6.00 3.65
CA THR A 102 -5.37 6.82 2.92
C THR A 102 -6.06 7.72 1.88
N PRO A 103 -6.76 8.78 2.33
CA PRO A 103 -7.53 9.65 1.43
C PRO A 103 -6.62 10.45 0.47
N LEU A 104 -5.33 10.54 0.78
CA LEU A 104 -4.32 11.25 0.02
C LEU A 104 -2.99 10.47 0.06
N GLU A 105 -2.56 9.98 -1.09
CA GLU A 105 -1.33 9.17 -1.20
C GLU A 105 -0.21 9.89 -1.95
N ASN A 106 -0.53 10.53 -3.09
CA ASN A 106 0.51 11.06 -3.99
C ASN A 106 0.32 12.54 -4.33
N HIS A 107 -0.90 13.01 -4.52
CA HIS A 107 -1.16 14.40 -4.91
C HIS A 107 -2.62 14.81 -4.67
N LEU A 108 -2.86 16.13 -4.54
CA LEU A 108 -4.20 16.70 -4.27
C LEU A 108 -5.28 16.33 -5.31
N GLY A 109 -4.90 15.95 -6.53
CA GLY A 109 -5.85 15.46 -7.52
C GLY A 109 -6.57 14.18 -7.11
N GLU A 110 -5.99 13.37 -6.22
CA GLU A 110 -6.64 12.18 -5.64
C GLU A 110 -7.78 12.61 -4.71
N LEU A 111 -7.53 13.59 -3.85
CA LEU A 111 -8.55 14.20 -2.98
C LEU A 111 -9.69 14.81 -3.80
N TRP A 112 -9.36 15.54 -4.88
CA TRP A 112 -10.37 16.08 -5.78
C TRP A 112 -11.26 14.97 -6.36
N SER A 113 -10.70 13.83 -6.76
CA SER A 113 -11.46 12.70 -7.32
C SER A 113 -12.47 12.13 -6.32
N LEU A 114 -12.08 12.02 -5.03
CA LEU A 114 -12.99 11.58 -3.96
C LEU A 114 -14.12 12.60 -3.76
N PHE A 115 -13.80 13.90 -3.69
CA PHE A 115 -14.80 14.95 -3.52
C PHE A 115 -15.70 15.11 -4.76
N HIS A 116 -15.18 14.84 -5.96
CA HIS A 116 -15.98 14.84 -7.18
C HIS A 116 -17.02 13.71 -7.20
N PHE A 117 -16.72 12.59 -6.53
CA PHE A 117 -17.69 11.52 -6.28
C PHE A 117 -18.68 11.90 -5.16
N LEU A 118 -18.18 12.38 -4.01
CA LEU A 118 -18.98 12.68 -2.81
C LEU A 118 -19.96 13.84 -3.05
N LEU A 119 -19.44 14.96 -3.54
CA LEU A 119 -20.10 16.25 -3.70
C LEU A 119 -19.73 16.84 -5.08
N PRO A 120 -20.37 16.38 -6.17
CA PRO A 120 -20.08 16.89 -7.51
C PRO A 120 -20.15 18.40 -7.59
N GLY A 121 -19.10 19.04 -8.12
CA GLY A 121 -19.01 20.50 -8.29
C GLY A 121 -18.51 21.26 -7.05
N TRP A 122 -18.44 20.66 -5.85
CA TRP A 122 -18.02 21.34 -4.62
C TRP A 122 -16.61 21.95 -4.70
N LEU A 123 -15.67 21.24 -5.28
CA LEU A 123 -14.28 21.71 -5.50
C LEU A 123 -14.04 22.23 -6.93
N GLY A 124 -15.10 22.48 -7.69
CA GLY A 124 -15.01 22.87 -9.09
C GLY A 124 -14.64 21.73 -10.03
N ASP A 125 -14.39 22.05 -11.30
CA ASP A 125 -13.86 21.09 -12.27
C ASP A 125 -12.35 20.86 -12.07
N VAL A 126 -11.80 19.84 -12.74
CA VAL A 126 -10.38 19.47 -12.62
C VAL A 126 -9.43 20.61 -13.03
N LYS A 127 -9.80 21.46 -13.99
CA LYS A 127 -8.96 22.56 -14.46
C LYS A 127 -8.92 23.70 -13.43
N SER A 128 -10.09 24.10 -12.91
CA SER A 128 -10.20 25.11 -11.85
C SER A 128 -9.53 24.63 -10.57
N PHE A 129 -9.73 23.37 -10.15
CA PHE A 129 -9.06 22.80 -8.98
C PHE A 129 -7.52 22.81 -9.12
N ASN A 130 -7.01 22.42 -10.27
CA ASN A 130 -5.56 22.47 -10.53
C ASN A 130 -5.01 23.90 -10.48
N ARG A 131 -5.72 24.87 -11.07
CA ARG A 131 -5.32 26.28 -11.08
C ARG A 131 -5.37 26.91 -9.68
N ASP A 132 -6.44 26.65 -8.93
CA ASP A 132 -6.76 27.39 -7.71
C ASP A 132 -6.20 26.75 -6.44
N TYR A 133 -5.96 25.42 -6.45
CA TYR A 133 -5.46 24.67 -5.31
C TYR A 133 -4.21 23.86 -5.61
N ARG A 134 -4.27 22.91 -6.58
CA ARG A 134 -3.20 21.94 -6.73
C ARG A 134 -1.86 22.58 -7.08
N VAL A 135 -1.79 23.38 -8.12
CA VAL A 135 -0.54 24.04 -8.55
C VAL A 135 -0.03 25.02 -7.50
N PRO A 136 -0.85 25.92 -6.93
CA PRO A 136 -0.40 26.81 -5.86
C PRO A 136 0.09 26.09 -4.59
N ILE A 137 -0.56 25.01 -4.19
CA ILE A 137 -0.17 24.27 -2.98
C ILE A 137 1.06 23.39 -3.25
N GLU A 138 0.99 22.53 -4.29
CA GLU A 138 2.04 21.54 -4.56
C GLU A 138 3.34 22.13 -5.13
N LYS A 139 3.26 23.23 -5.92
CA LYS A 139 4.44 23.82 -6.58
C LYS A 139 4.91 25.14 -5.98
N ARG A 140 4.06 25.84 -5.22
CA ARG A 140 4.36 27.17 -4.69
C ARG A 140 4.22 27.25 -3.17
N ALA A 141 3.98 26.13 -2.50
CA ALA A 141 3.78 26.01 -1.05
C ALA A 141 2.83 27.07 -0.46
N SER A 142 1.73 27.39 -1.18
CA SER A 142 0.80 28.45 -0.77
C SER A 142 -0.04 28.04 0.43
N GLU A 143 0.32 28.51 1.61
CA GLU A 143 -0.42 28.30 2.86
C GLU A 143 -1.85 28.82 2.81
N VAL A 144 -2.06 29.99 2.21
CA VAL A 144 -3.38 30.60 2.08
C VAL A 144 -4.34 29.68 1.29
N ARG A 145 -3.87 29.10 0.20
CA ARG A 145 -4.66 28.18 -0.61
C ARG A 145 -4.90 26.84 0.11
N LEU A 146 -3.92 26.37 0.87
CA LEU A 146 -4.05 25.18 1.71
C LEU A 146 -5.10 25.39 2.81
N GLN A 147 -5.02 26.47 3.54
CA GLN A 147 -6.02 26.82 4.58
C GLN A 147 -7.43 26.96 4.00
N HIS A 148 -7.57 27.60 2.84
CA HIS A 148 -8.84 27.72 2.15
C HIS A 148 -9.40 26.36 1.72
N LEU A 149 -8.57 25.47 1.15
CA LEU A 149 -8.97 24.11 0.80
C LEU A 149 -9.42 23.34 2.04
N ASN A 150 -8.62 23.37 3.11
CA ASN A 150 -8.94 22.70 4.38
C ASN A 150 -10.25 23.17 4.98
N GLY A 151 -10.53 24.47 4.96
CA GLY A 151 -11.81 25.02 5.41
C GLY A 151 -13.01 24.46 4.63
N ARG A 152 -12.83 24.18 3.33
CA ARG A 152 -13.88 23.59 2.49
C ARG A 152 -14.09 22.10 2.69
N ILE A 153 -13.03 21.33 2.94
CA ILE A 153 -13.12 19.86 3.07
C ILE A 153 -13.44 19.40 4.49
N LYS A 154 -12.97 20.14 5.50
CA LYS A 154 -13.11 19.78 6.93
C LYS A 154 -14.52 19.40 7.37
N PRO A 155 -15.61 20.07 6.95
CA PRO A 155 -16.97 19.71 7.36
C PRO A 155 -17.43 18.32 6.86
N PHE A 156 -16.77 17.78 5.82
CA PHE A 156 -17.13 16.52 5.18
C PHE A 156 -16.12 15.40 5.44
N LEU A 157 -15.09 15.67 6.27
CA LEU A 157 -14.01 14.76 6.54
C LEU A 157 -13.97 14.41 8.02
N LEU A 158 -14.21 13.13 8.35
CA LEU A 158 -14.00 12.59 9.68
C LEU A 158 -12.74 11.74 9.68
N ARG A 159 -11.69 12.19 10.36
CA ARG A 159 -10.45 11.45 10.57
C ARG A 159 -10.21 11.26 12.05
N ARG A 160 -9.96 10.01 12.45
CA ARG A 160 -9.53 9.64 13.80
C ARG A 160 -8.33 8.72 13.69
N THR A 161 -7.29 8.99 14.45
CA THR A 161 -6.14 8.11 14.54
C THR A 161 -6.35 7.06 15.63
N LYS A 162 -5.63 5.95 15.56
CA LYS A 162 -5.72 4.88 16.58
C LYS A 162 -5.33 5.40 17.95
N GLU A 163 -4.34 6.27 18.03
CA GLU A 163 -3.89 6.90 19.27
C GLU A 163 -5.00 7.73 19.95
N GLN A 164 -5.93 8.26 19.16
CA GLN A 164 -7.05 9.07 19.68
C GLN A 164 -8.23 8.21 20.16
N VAL A 165 -8.46 7.02 19.59
CA VAL A 165 -9.70 6.27 19.82
C VAL A 165 -9.49 4.88 20.44
N ALA A 166 -8.30 4.32 20.36
CA ALA A 166 -7.97 2.98 20.84
C ALA A 166 -6.81 3.06 21.85
N THR A 167 -7.08 3.74 22.95
CA THR A 167 -6.09 3.97 24.04
C THR A 167 -5.70 2.68 24.78
N GLU A 168 -6.51 1.63 24.64
CA GLU A 168 -6.24 0.29 25.17
C GLU A 168 -5.27 -0.53 24.31
N LEU A 169 -4.94 -0.08 23.09
CA LEU A 169 -3.99 -0.81 22.26
C LEU A 169 -2.60 -0.83 22.91
N PRO A 170 -1.94 -2.00 22.94
CA PRO A 170 -0.58 -2.10 23.47
C PRO A 170 0.40 -1.29 22.61
N PRO A 171 1.62 -1.02 23.13
CA PRO A 171 2.62 -0.25 22.42
C PRO A 171 2.98 -0.86 21.07
N LYS A 172 3.19 0.00 20.06
CA LYS A 172 3.78 -0.35 18.77
C LYS A 172 5.18 0.26 18.70
N THR A 173 6.20 -0.60 18.49
CA THR A 173 7.60 -0.20 18.38
C THR A 173 8.09 -0.45 16.96
N GLU A 174 8.54 0.59 16.26
CA GLU A 174 9.14 0.47 14.93
C GLU A 174 10.66 0.46 15.04
N ILE A 175 11.29 -0.54 14.41
CA ILE A 175 12.72 -0.80 14.46
C ILE A 175 13.25 -0.87 13.04
N ILE A 176 14.25 -0.05 12.71
CA ILE A 176 14.98 -0.18 11.45
C ILE A 176 16.09 -1.21 11.67
N HIS A 177 15.96 -2.32 10.97
CA HIS A 177 16.99 -3.35 10.95
C HIS A 177 17.93 -3.09 9.77
N TRP A 178 19.10 -2.53 10.07
CA TRP A 178 20.11 -2.20 9.08
C TRP A 178 20.86 -3.44 8.62
N VAL A 179 20.91 -3.64 7.31
CA VAL A 179 21.64 -4.75 6.68
C VAL A 179 22.73 -4.22 5.78
N ASP A 180 23.92 -4.77 5.90
CA ASP A 180 25.01 -4.47 4.97
C ASP A 180 24.96 -5.47 3.79
N LEU A 181 25.07 -4.96 2.57
CA LEU A 181 25.21 -5.81 1.38
C LEU A 181 26.55 -6.56 1.44
N ASN A 182 26.56 -7.84 1.07
CA ASN A 182 27.82 -8.56 0.88
C ASN A 182 28.63 -8.01 -0.32
N GLU A 183 29.88 -8.38 -0.46
CA GLU A 183 30.76 -7.81 -1.51
C GLU A 183 30.21 -8.02 -2.91
N ALA A 184 29.76 -9.23 -3.23
CA ALA A 184 29.19 -9.55 -4.54
C ALA A 184 27.93 -8.71 -4.83
N GLN A 185 27.07 -8.49 -3.82
CA GLN A 185 25.90 -7.62 -3.97
C GLN A 185 26.30 -6.14 -4.16
N ARG A 186 27.33 -5.68 -3.44
CA ARG A 186 27.82 -4.29 -3.59
C ARG A 186 28.34 -4.02 -4.98
N ASP A 187 29.13 -4.94 -5.55
CA ASP A 187 29.72 -4.81 -6.89
C ASP A 187 28.61 -4.78 -7.96
N VAL A 188 27.66 -5.71 -7.87
CA VAL A 188 26.50 -5.74 -8.77
C VAL A 188 25.62 -4.50 -8.59
N TYR A 189 25.40 -4.04 -7.35
CA TYR A 189 24.62 -2.83 -7.07
C TYR A 189 25.25 -1.60 -7.72
N GLU A 190 26.57 -1.36 -7.54
CA GLU A 190 27.26 -0.21 -8.12
C GLU A 190 27.32 -0.29 -9.65
N THR A 191 27.56 -1.47 -10.22
CA THR A 191 27.53 -1.66 -11.67
C THR A 191 26.15 -1.33 -12.24
N MET A 192 25.10 -1.86 -11.61
CA MET A 192 23.72 -1.58 -12.02
C MET A 192 23.35 -0.12 -11.83
N ARG A 193 23.75 0.49 -10.70
CA ARG A 193 23.51 1.90 -10.40
C ARG A 193 24.10 2.82 -11.48
N LEU A 194 25.37 2.61 -11.83
CA LEU A 194 26.05 3.40 -12.87
C LEU A 194 25.35 3.26 -14.23
N ALA A 195 25.00 2.03 -14.62
CA ALA A 195 24.30 1.78 -15.88
C ALA A 195 22.90 2.44 -15.90
N MET A 196 22.18 2.37 -14.80
CA MET A 196 20.84 2.94 -14.69
C MET A 196 20.86 4.46 -14.55
N ASP A 197 21.80 5.03 -13.79
CA ASP A 197 21.98 6.49 -13.68
C ASP A 197 22.24 7.10 -15.06
N LYS A 198 23.17 6.52 -15.84
CA LYS A 198 23.42 6.96 -17.22
C LYS A 198 22.14 6.90 -18.07
N LYS A 199 21.44 5.77 -18.08
CA LYS A 199 20.19 5.58 -18.84
C LYS A 199 19.13 6.61 -18.47
N VAL A 200 18.98 6.88 -17.17
CA VAL A 200 18.00 7.84 -16.64
C VAL A 200 18.37 9.26 -17.04
N ARG A 201 19.64 9.67 -16.92
CA ARG A 201 20.11 11.02 -17.30
C ARG A 201 19.96 11.26 -18.80
N ASP A 202 20.33 10.29 -19.63
CA ASP A 202 20.19 10.37 -21.10
C ASP A 202 18.71 10.57 -21.48
N GLU A 203 17.79 9.83 -20.81
CA GLU A 203 16.36 9.94 -21.10
C GLU A 203 15.75 11.26 -20.57
N ILE A 204 16.18 11.74 -19.41
CA ILE A 204 15.75 13.03 -18.85
C ILE A 204 16.20 14.17 -19.77
N THR A 205 17.44 14.12 -20.27
CA THR A 205 17.96 15.11 -21.20
C THR A 205 17.16 15.13 -22.50
N ARG A 206 16.71 13.96 -22.99
CA ARG A 206 15.96 13.84 -24.25
C ARG A 206 14.49 14.25 -24.11
N LYS A 207 13.81 13.90 -23.01
CA LYS A 207 12.34 14.01 -22.88
C LYS A 207 11.84 14.83 -21.69
N GLY A 208 12.76 15.24 -20.80
CA GLY A 208 12.44 15.86 -19.51
C GLY A 208 11.95 14.85 -18.46
N VAL A 209 12.00 15.24 -17.19
CA VAL A 209 11.67 14.38 -16.03
C VAL A 209 10.26 13.79 -16.11
N ALA A 210 9.27 14.60 -16.45
CA ALA A 210 7.88 14.18 -16.47
C ALA A 210 7.59 13.03 -17.45
N ARG A 211 8.31 12.95 -18.55
CA ARG A 211 8.17 11.88 -19.57
C ARG A 211 9.12 10.70 -19.32
N SER A 212 10.06 10.83 -18.40
CA SER A 212 11.06 9.80 -18.08
C SER A 212 10.70 8.96 -16.87
N GLN A 213 9.55 9.20 -16.23
CA GLN A 213 9.13 8.54 -14.98
C GLN A 213 9.14 7.01 -15.06
N ILE A 214 8.72 6.41 -16.18
CA ILE A 214 8.69 4.96 -16.35
C ILE A 214 10.12 4.38 -16.28
N ILE A 215 11.09 5.03 -16.90
CA ILE A 215 12.49 4.58 -16.91
C ILE A 215 13.13 4.77 -15.52
N ILE A 216 12.82 5.86 -14.84
CA ILE A 216 13.25 6.10 -13.47
C ILE A 216 12.73 4.99 -12.56
N LEU A 217 11.44 4.68 -12.62
CA LEU A 217 10.82 3.62 -11.81
C LEU A 217 11.39 2.23 -12.14
N GLU A 218 11.66 1.93 -13.42
CA GLU A 218 12.31 0.67 -13.82
C GLU A 218 13.72 0.56 -13.23
N ALA A 219 14.51 1.64 -13.30
CA ALA A 219 15.87 1.68 -12.75
C ALA A 219 15.86 1.44 -11.23
N LEU A 220 14.98 2.14 -10.51
CA LEU A 220 14.83 2.00 -9.06
C LEU A 220 14.32 0.60 -8.68
N LEU A 221 13.43 0.00 -9.47
CA LEU A 221 12.97 -1.37 -9.26
C LEU A 221 14.13 -2.36 -9.32
N LYS A 222 15.00 -2.26 -10.33
CA LYS A 222 16.18 -3.14 -10.47
C LYS A 222 17.14 -2.98 -9.31
N LEU A 223 17.45 -1.74 -8.88
CA LEU A 223 18.31 -1.51 -7.71
C LEU A 223 17.74 -2.13 -6.45
N ARG A 224 16.44 -2.02 -6.22
CA ARG A 224 15.77 -2.65 -5.07
C ARG A 224 15.79 -4.18 -5.14
N GLN A 225 15.67 -4.76 -6.32
CA GLN A 225 15.83 -6.21 -6.51
C GLN A 225 17.24 -6.67 -6.10
N VAL A 226 18.29 -5.92 -6.49
CA VAL A 226 19.67 -6.21 -6.07
C VAL A 226 19.81 -6.13 -4.55
N CYS A 227 19.18 -5.14 -3.89
CA CYS A 227 19.19 -5.03 -2.43
C CYS A 227 18.53 -6.24 -1.75
N CYS A 228 17.46 -6.78 -2.33
CA CYS A 228 16.77 -7.94 -1.80
C CYS A 228 17.56 -9.23 -2.00
N ASP A 229 17.89 -9.56 -3.26
CA ASP A 229 18.62 -10.76 -3.64
C ASP A 229 19.03 -10.70 -5.12
N LEU A 230 20.27 -11.11 -5.44
CA LEU A 230 20.77 -11.10 -6.82
C LEU A 230 19.98 -12.02 -7.75
N ARG A 231 19.36 -13.08 -7.22
CA ARG A 231 18.52 -14.02 -7.98
C ARG A 231 17.24 -13.39 -8.53
N LEU A 232 16.84 -12.21 -8.03
CA LEU A 232 15.67 -11.48 -8.53
C LEU A 232 15.96 -10.72 -9.83
N VAL A 233 17.23 -10.49 -10.14
CA VAL A 233 17.64 -9.71 -11.31
C VAL A 233 17.88 -10.64 -12.49
N ASN A 234 17.05 -10.56 -13.52
CA ASN A 234 17.24 -11.26 -14.80
C ASN A 234 18.07 -10.40 -15.75
N ASP A 235 19.39 -10.39 -15.55
CA ASP A 235 20.32 -9.69 -16.45
C ASP A 235 21.49 -10.60 -16.78
N ALA A 236 21.61 -10.99 -18.06
CA ALA A 236 22.65 -11.90 -18.55
C ALA A 236 24.05 -11.24 -18.56
N THR A 237 24.15 -9.93 -18.40
CA THR A 237 25.42 -9.18 -18.38
C THR A 237 26.07 -9.16 -16.99
N LEU A 238 25.37 -9.62 -15.96
CA LEU A 238 25.90 -9.66 -14.61
C LEU A 238 26.79 -10.89 -14.38
N PRO A 239 27.87 -10.76 -13.58
CA PRO A 239 28.75 -11.88 -13.26
C PRO A 239 27.98 -13.02 -12.57
N ALA A 240 28.53 -14.25 -12.66
CA ALA A 240 27.93 -15.46 -12.08
C ALA A 240 27.46 -15.20 -10.64
N ARG A 241 26.18 -15.45 -10.38
CA ARG A 241 25.48 -15.04 -9.17
C ARG A 241 25.93 -15.86 -7.98
N GLY A 242 26.44 -15.21 -6.95
CA GLY A 242 26.55 -15.82 -5.62
C GLY A 242 25.15 -16.22 -5.11
N SER A 243 25.09 -17.32 -4.37
CA SER A 243 23.83 -17.85 -3.82
C SER A 243 23.39 -17.16 -2.53
N SER A 244 24.20 -16.23 -1.97
CA SER A 244 23.92 -15.58 -0.68
C SER A 244 23.44 -14.15 -0.87
N SER A 245 22.49 -13.77 -0.04
CA SER A 245 21.99 -12.41 0.09
C SER A 245 22.15 -11.96 1.53
N GLY A 246 22.91 -10.89 1.78
CA GLY A 246 23.10 -10.37 3.13
C GLY A 246 21.77 -10.09 3.85
N LYS A 247 20.75 -9.67 3.10
CA LYS A 247 19.42 -9.43 3.67
C LYS A 247 18.69 -10.73 4.00
N LEU A 248 18.79 -11.77 3.14
CA LEU A 248 18.16 -13.06 3.41
C LEU A 248 18.86 -13.77 4.58
N ASP A 249 20.18 -13.76 4.62
CA ASP A 249 20.94 -14.34 5.71
C ASP A 249 20.58 -13.66 7.04
N SER A 250 20.59 -12.33 7.09
CA SER A 250 20.17 -11.55 8.28
C SER A 250 18.72 -11.79 8.68
N LEU A 251 17.80 -12.01 7.72
CA LEU A 251 16.42 -12.41 8.02
C LEU A 251 16.38 -13.75 8.70
N MET A 252 17.11 -14.75 8.17
CA MET A 252 17.09 -16.10 8.74
C MET A 252 17.62 -16.13 10.17
N ASP A 253 18.70 -15.38 10.46
CA ASP A 253 19.22 -15.24 11.81
C ASP A 253 18.20 -14.59 12.76
N MET A 254 17.57 -13.50 12.31
CA MET A 254 16.49 -12.84 13.07
C MET A 254 15.30 -13.78 13.33
N LEU A 255 14.89 -14.57 12.34
CA LEU A 255 13.79 -15.52 12.50
C LEU A 255 14.08 -16.59 13.53
N ASP A 256 15.31 -17.11 13.57
CA ASP A 256 15.72 -18.10 14.56
C ASP A 256 15.58 -17.55 16.00
N GLU A 257 15.96 -16.29 16.24
CA GLU A 257 15.78 -15.61 17.52
C GLU A 257 14.30 -15.40 17.86
N LEU A 258 13.53 -14.86 16.91
CA LEU A 258 12.10 -14.57 17.10
C LEU A 258 11.27 -15.85 17.33
N PHE A 259 11.61 -16.96 16.67
CA PHE A 259 10.96 -18.23 16.91
C PHE A 259 11.30 -18.80 18.28
N ALA A 260 12.54 -18.65 18.76
CA ALA A 260 12.94 -19.05 20.09
C ALA A 260 12.19 -18.24 21.19
N GLU A 261 11.85 -16.97 20.91
CA GLU A 261 11.00 -16.14 21.78
C GLU A 261 9.51 -16.49 21.68
N GLY A 262 9.10 -17.39 20.80
CA GLY A 262 7.69 -17.74 20.59
C GLY A 262 6.87 -16.68 19.85
N ARG A 263 7.52 -15.77 19.11
CA ARG A 263 6.86 -14.69 18.37
C ARG A 263 5.99 -15.21 17.23
N ARG A 264 4.95 -14.44 16.92
CA ARG A 264 4.05 -14.67 15.79
C ARG A 264 4.31 -13.61 14.73
N ILE A 265 4.77 -14.04 13.54
CA ILE A 265 5.41 -13.16 12.57
C ILE A 265 4.58 -13.01 11.31
N LEU A 266 4.29 -11.75 10.91
CA LEU A 266 3.87 -11.41 9.56
C LEU A 266 5.07 -10.88 8.79
N LEU A 267 5.41 -11.53 7.69
CA LEU A 267 6.50 -11.08 6.82
C LEU A 267 5.95 -10.60 5.49
N PHE A 268 6.20 -9.33 5.19
CA PHE A 268 5.76 -8.68 3.96
C PHE A 268 6.90 -8.44 3.00
N SER A 269 6.66 -8.73 1.71
CA SER A 269 7.50 -8.28 0.61
C SER A 269 6.65 -7.88 -0.59
N GLN A 270 7.12 -6.88 -1.35
CA GLN A 270 6.49 -6.52 -2.62
C GLN A 270 6.79 -7.54 -3.72
N PHE A 271 7.93 -8.25 -3.63
CA PHE A 271 8.38 -9.22 -4.62
C PHE A 271 7.91 -10.63 -4.25
N THR A 272 6.96 -11.18 -5.03
CA THR A 272 6.51 -12.55 -4.84
C THR A 272 7.65 -13.57 -5.08
N SER A 273 8.57 -13.25 -5.99
CA SER A 273 9.81 -14.03 -6.21
C SER A 273 10.70 -14.04 -4.97
N MET A 274 10.78 -12.97 -4.19
CA MET A 274 11.50 -12.97 -2.92
C MET A 274 10.81 -13.85 -1.88
N LEU A 275 9.49 -13.80 -1.79
CA LEU A 275 8.74 -14.70 -0.92
C LEU A 275 9.01 -16.17 -1.27
N SER A 276 9.15 -16.50 -2.56
CA SER A 276 9.51 -17.86 -2.99
C SER A 276 10.93 -18.27 -2.55
N LEU A 277 11.88 -17.34 -2.50
CA LEU A 277 13.23 -17.62 -1.98
C LEU A 277 13.20 -17.83 -0.46
N ILE A 278 12.46 -17.00 0.28
CA ILE A 278 12.26 -17.16 1.72
C ILE A 278 11.55 -18.49 2.01
N GLU A 279 10.51 -18.84 1.24
CA GLU A 279 9.81 -20.11 1.32
C GLU A 279 10.75 -21.31 1.17
N ALA A 280 11.68 -21.25 0.21
CA ALA A 280 12.67 -22.29 -0.01
C ALA A 280 13.61 -22.47 1.20
N GLU A 281 14.03 -21.37 1.85
CA GLU A 281 14.88 -21.43 3.05
C GLU A 281 14.12 -21.95 4.27
N LEU A 282 12.86 -21.55 4.47
CA LEU A 282 12.02 -22.07 5.55
C LEU A 282 11.78 -23.58 5.39
N LYS A 283 11.52 -24.04 4.17
CA LYS A 283 11.38 -25.48 3.85
C LYS A 283 12.65 -26.28 4.19
N LYS A 284 13.83 -25.77 3.84
CA LYS A 284 15.12 -26.41 4.16
C LYS A 284 15.33 -26.56 5.68
N ARG A 285 14.82 -25.60 6.45
CA ARG A 285 14.89 -25.59 7.92
C ARG A 285 13.73 -26.36 8.59
N GLY A 286 12.80 -26.91 7.81
CA GLY A 286 11.62 -27.62 8.32
C GLY A 286 10.61 -26.73 9.03
N ILE A 287 10.63 -25.43 8.77
CA ILE A 287 9.72 -24.44 9.40
C ILE A 287 8.43 -24.38 8.61
N ALA A 288 7.30 -24.64 9.30
CA ALA A 288 5.97 -24.53 8.71
C ALA A 288 5.54 -23.05 8.63
N TYR A 289 4.92 -22.68 7.52
CA TYR A 289 4.51 -21.29 7.24
C TYR A 289 3.16 -21.22 6.52
N ALA A 290 2.49 -20.10 6.61
CA ALA A 290 1.39 -19.71 5.72
C ALA A 290 1.91 -18.81 4.59
N LEU A 291 1.26 -18.85 3.42
CA LEU A 291 1.61 -18.02 2.26
C LEU A 291 0.36 -17.40 1.65
N LEU A 292 0.38 -16.06 1.46
CA LEU A 292 -0.68 -15.31 0.79
C LEU A 292 -0.11 -14.39 -0.29
N THR A 293 -0.44 -14.69 -1.53
CA THR A 293 -0.07 -13.86 -2.69
C THR A 293 -1.30 -13.50 -3.52
N GLY A 294 -1.11 -12.70 -4.58
CA GLY A 294 -2.18 -12.41 -5.53
C GLY A 294 -2.74 -13.64 -6.24
N GLN A 295 -2.00 -14.75 -6.27
CA GLN A 295 -2.40 -16.02 -6.91
C GLN A 295 -3.12 -16.98 -5.94
N THR A 296 -3.11 -16.70 -4.64
CA THR A 296 -3.75 -17.56 -3.63
C THR A 296 -5.27 -17.53 -3.82
N ARG A 297 -5.83 -18.68 -4.21
CA ARG A 297 -7.29 -18.85 -4.42
C ARG A 297 -8.04 -18.98 -3.11
N ASP A 298 -7.59 -19.86 -2.24
CA ASP A 298 -8.12 -20.01 -0.89
C ASP A 298 -7.34 -19.12 0.08
N ARG A 299 -7.97 -18.02 0.49
CA ARG A 299 -7.40 -17.08 1.45
C ARG A 299 -7.80 -17.36 2.90
N ARG A 300 -8.86 -18.17 3.11
CA ARG A 300 -9.40 -18.44 4.46
C ARG A 300 -8.55 -19.45 5.22
N THR A 301 -8.13 -20.52 4.59
CA THR A 301 -7.35 -21.58 5.26
C THR A 301 -6.01 -21.08 5.81
N PRO A 302 -5.13 -20.37 5.06
CA PRO A 302 -3.89 -19.84 5.62
C PRO A 302 -4.11 -18.88 6.80
N VAL A 303 -5.13 -18.03 6.71
CA VAL A 303 -5.49 -17.10 7.79
C VAL A 303 -5.93 -17.86 9.02
N LYS A 304 -6.83 -18.86 8.88
CA LYS A 304 -7.33 -19.67 9.99
C LYS A 304 -6.19 -20.46 10.66
N ASP A 305 -5.30 -21.06 9.89
CA ASP A 305 -4.18 -21.85 10.42
C ASP A 305 -3.18 -20.96 11.19
N PHE A 306 -2.95 -19.73 10.73
CA PHE A 306 -2.14 -18.76 11.46
C PHE A 306 -2.87 -18.28 12.74
N GLN A 307 -4.11 -17.86 12.64
CA GLN A 307 -4.90 -17.38 13.79
C GLN A 307 -5.12 -18.45 14.88
N SER A 308 -5.20 -19.74 14.49
CA SER A 308 -5.33 -20.86 15.45
C SER A 308 -4.02 -21.21 16.16
N GLY A 309 -2.90 -20.55 15.83
CA GLY A 309 -1.62 -20.81 16.45
C GLY A 309 -0.83 -21.98 15.89
N LYS A 310 -1.31 -22.65 14.84
CA LYS A 310 -0.59 -23.77 14.21
C LYS A 310 0.72 -23.35 13.54
N LEU A 311 0.79 -22.10 13.04
CA LEU A 311 1.89 -21.55 12.27
C LEU A 311 2.45 -20.31 12.97
N GLN A 312 3.78 -20.20 13.06
CA GLN A 312 4.43 -19.03 13.68
C GLN A 312 4.72 -17.90 12.69
N ILE A 313 4.80 -18.22 11.38
CA ILE A 313 5.10 -17.20 10.35
C ILE A 313 4.10 -17.25 9.21
N PHE A 314 3.72 -16.06 8.74
CA PHE A 314 2.86 -15.85 7.60
C PHE A 314 3.57 -14.97 6.56
N LEU A 315 3.90 -15.52 5.40
CA LEU A 315 4.49 -14.83 4.27
C LEU A 315 3.38 -14.17 3.44
N ILE A 316 3.44 -12.87 3.24
CA ILE A 316 2.36 -12.11 2.62
C ILE A 316 2.93 -11.17 1.56
N SER A 317 2.43 -11.23 0.32
CA SER A 317 2.78 -10.19 -0.64
C SER A 317 2.09 -8.87 -0.26
N LEU A 318 2.82 -7.75 -0.30
CA LEU A 318 2.33 -6.45 0.18
C LEU A 318 1.00 -6.04 -0.48
N LYS A 319 0.83 -6.32 -1.78
CA LYS A 319 -0.43 -6.08 -2.49
C LYS A 319 -1.59 -6.97 -2.03
N ALA A 320 -1.33 -8.22 -1.65
CA ALA A 320 -2.36 -9.15 -1.18
C ALA A 320 -2.72 -8.91 0.28
N GLY A 321 -1.75 -8.47 1.09
CA GLY A 321 -1.93 -8.15 2.52
C GLY A 321 -2.63 -6.82 2.77
N GLY A 322 -2.68 -5.93 1.77
CA GLY A 322 -3.24 -4.59 1.92
C GLY A 322 -4.75 -4.51 2.15
N VAL A 323 -5.50 -5.62 2.13
CA VAL A 323 -6.96 -5.55 2.14
C VAL A 323 -7.60 -6.58 3.07
N GLY A 324 -8.28 -6.08 4.14
CA GLY A 324 -9.33 -6.79 4.88
C GLY A 324 -8.94 -8.01 5.74
N LEU A 325 -7.65 -8.25 5.98
CA LEU A 325 -7.23 -9.34 6.86
C LEU A 325 -7.23 -8.90 8.32
N ASN A 326 -7.70 -9.77 9.21
CA ASN A 326 -7.53 -9.64 10.65
C ASN A 326 -6.49 -10.67 11.10
N LEU A 327 -5.33 -10.21 11.61
CA LEU A 327 -4.20 -11.06 11.99
C LEU A 327 -3.65 -10.65 13.37
N THR A 328 -4.54 -10.44 14.33
CA THR A 328 -4.23 -9.99 15.70
C THR A 328 -3.43 -10.99 16.53
N GLU A 329 -3.33 -12.25 16.11
CA GLU A 329 -2.40 -13.21 16.72
C GLU A 329 -0.92 -12.84 16.50
N ALA A 330 -0.62 -12.04 15.47
CA ALA A 330 0.73 -11.58 15.22
C ALA A 330 1.13 -10.46 16.18
N ASP A 331 2.29 -10.58 16.77
CA ASP A 331 2.95 -9.57 17.60
C ASP A 331 4.22 -8.99 16.93
N THR A 332 4.61 -9.55 15.80
CA THR A 332 5.80 -9.13 15.06
C THR A 332 5.49 -8.97 13.59
N VAL A 333 5.86 -7.84 13.01
CA VAL A 333 5.71 -7.52 11.59
C VAL A 333 7.08 -7.23 11.01
N ILE A 334 7.43 -7.89 9.91
CA ILE A 334 8.68 -7.68 9.19
C ILE A 334 8.37 -7.17 7.79
N HIS A 335 8.80 -5.97 7.47
CA HIS A 335 8.85 -5.45 6.11
C HIS A 335 10.23 -5.77 5.54
N TYR A 336 10.31 -6.76 4.65
CA TYR A 336 11.57 -7.22 4.06
C TYR A 336 12.19 -6.18 3.14
N ASP A 337 11.35 -5.47 2.40
CA ASP A 337 11.74 -4.40 1.47
C ASP A 337 10.81 -3.19 1.61
N PRO A 338 11.36 -1.94 1.63
CA PRO A 338 10.56 -0.74 1.79
C PRO A 338 9.68 -0.48 0.55
N TRP A 339 8.50 0.08 0.77
CA TRP A 339 7.59 0.50 -0.29
C TRP A 339 7.61 2.02 -0.44
N TRP A 340 7.37 2.53 -1.65
CA TRP A 340 7.33 3.98 -1.91
C TRP A 340 6.29 4.74 -1.10
N ASN A 341 5.16 4.10 -0.85
CA ASN A 341 4.05 4.69 -0.12
C ASN A 341 4.01 4.15 1.31
N PRO A 342 4.37 4.96 2.33
CA PRO A 342 4.36 4.55 3.72
C PRO A 342 2.96 4.15 4.20
N ALA A 343 1.90 4.71 3.61
CA ALA A 343 0.54 4.35 3.96
C ALA A 343 0.23 2.88 3.65
N THR A 344 0.80 2.29 2.59
CA THR A 344 0.64 0.87 2.26
C THR A 344 1.36 -0.02 3.28
N GLU A 345 2.55 0.37 3.75
CA GLU A 345 3.26 -0.35 4.82
C GLU A 345 2.48 -0.29 6.14
N ASN A 346 1.99 0.90 6.50
CA ASN A 346 1.17 1.09 7.69
C ASN A 346 -0.11 0.26 7.61
N GLN A 347 -0.78 0.23 6.45
CA GLN A 347 -1.97 -0.60 6.23
C GLN A 347 -1.65 -2.10 6.39
N ALA A 348 -0.49 -2.57 5.95
CA ALA A 348 -0.04 -3.94 6.17
C ALA A 348 0.25 -4.22 7.65
N THR A 349 0.94 -3.32 8.35
CA THR A 349 1.19 -3.38 9.79
C THR A 349 -0.11 -3.39 10.60
N ASP A 350 -1.11 -2.63 10.16
CA ASP A 350 -2.43 -2.53 10.77
C ASP A 350 -3.25 -3.84 10.71
N ARG A 351 -2.77 -4.88 10.06
CA ARG A 351 -3.35 -6.23 10.14
C ARG A 351 -3.08 -6.89 11.49
N ALA A 352 -1.92 -6.61 12.09
CA ALA A 352 -1.56 -7.05 13.44
C ALA A 352 -1.94 -6.00 14.49
N TYR A 353 -1.69 -4.72 14.22
CA TYR A 353 -1.92 -3.61 15.13
C TYR A 353 -3.32 -3.02 14.98
N ARG A 354 -4.32 -3.66 15.56
CA ARG A 354 -5.73 -3.23 15.52
C ARG A 354 -6.48 -3.62 16.80
N ILE A 355 -7.68 -3.11 16.97
CA ILE A 355 -8.57 -3.45 18.09
C ILE A 355 -8.69 -4.98 18.20
N GLY A 356 -8.46 -5.49 19.41
CA GLY A 356 -8.35 -6.93 19.71
C GLY A 356 -6.91 -7.44 19.77
N GLN A 357 -5.90 -6.56 19.57
CA GLN A 357 -4.51 -6.89 19.85
C GLN A 357 -4.21 -6.72 21.35
N GLU A 358 -3.70 -7.77 21.99
CA GLU A 358 -3.40 -7.80 23.43
C GLU A 358 -1.89 -7.75 23.73
N LYS A 359 -1.04 -7.94 22.69
CA LYS A 359 0.42 -8.01 22.83
C LYS A 359 1.08 -6.77 22.23
N PRO A 360 2.21 -6.28 22.81
CA PRO A 360 3.04 -5.27 22.16
C PRO A 360 3.45 -5.72 20.75
N VAL A 361 3.32 -4.82 19.77
CA VAL A 361 3.64 -5.11 18.37
C VAL A 361 4.99 -4.51 17.99
N PHE A 362 5.89 -5.36 17.51
CA PHE A 362 7.20 -4.96 16.99
C PHE A 362 7.19 -4.96 15.46
N VAL A 363 7.60 -3.85 14.87
CA VAL A 363 7.64 -3.66 13.41
C VAL A 363 9.07 -3.47 12.97
N TYR A 364 9.62 -4.47 12.31
CA TYR A 364 10.97 -4.43 11.75
C TYR A 364 10.92 -4.01 10.29
N LYS A 365 11.71 -3.00 9.94
CA LYS A 365 11.92 -2.57 8.54
C LYS A 365 13.35 -2.92 8.16
N MET A 366 13.54 -3.89 7.27
CA MET A 366 14.88 -4.31 6.83
C MET A 366 15.36 -3.41 5.71
N ILE A 367 16.40 -2.65 5.97
CA ILE A 367 16.94 -1.63 5.05
C ILE A 367 18.41 -1.92 4.74
N ALA A 368 18.71 -2.05 3.45
CA ALA A 368 20.09 -2.16 2.98
C ALA A 368 20.79 -0.78 3.07
N ARG A 369 21.81 -0.72 3.91
CA ARG A 369 22.53 0.52 4.26
C ARG A 369 23.26 1.14 3.06
N GLY A 370 23.17 2.46 2.92
CA GLY A 370 23.82 3.23 1.83
C GLY A 370 23.12 3.10 0.48
N THR A 371 22.10 2.26 0.35
CA THR A 371 21.47 1.95 -0.92
C THR A 371 20.24 2.83 -1.21
N VAL A 372 19.62 2.58 -2.36
CA VAL A 372 18.34 3.19 -2.74
C VAL A 372 17.24 2.96 -1.70
N GLU A 373 17.30 1.88 -0.91
CA GLU A 373 16.28 1.60 0.12
C GLU A 373 16.35 2.61 1.28
N GLU A 374 17.55 2.94 1.75
CA GLU A 374 17.74 3.98 2.78
C GLU A 374 17.26 5.34 2.27
N LYS A 375 17.59 5.68 1.02
CA LYS A 375 17.18 6.94 0.39
C LYS A 375 15.65 7.02 0.22
N ILE A 376 15.00 5.91 -0.17
CA ILE A 376 13.55 5.81 -0.23
C ILE A 376 12.93 6.05 1.14
N GLN A 377 13.52 5.52 2.21
CA GLN A 377 12.99 5.71 3.56
C GLN A 377 13.05 7.18 4.01
N HIS A 378 14.12 7.91 3.68
CA HIS A 378 14.17 9.35 3.90
C HIS A 378 13.05 10.08 3.18
N LEU A 379 12.85 9.79 1.89
CA LEU A 379 11.75 10.36 1.10
C LEU A 379 10.37 9.99 1.62
N GLN A 380 10.19 8.78 2.16
CA GLN A 380 8.93 8.37 2.79
C GLN A 380 8.60 9.23 4.01
N LYS A 381 9.58 9.52 4.86
CA LYS A 381 9.39 10.34 6.05
C LYS A 381 8.96 11.75 5.67
N GLU A 382 9.64 12.37 4.72
CA GLU A 382 9.28 13.70 4.19
C GLU A 382 7.86 13.71 3.61
N LYS A 383 7.48 12.69 2.83
CA LYS A 383 6.14 12.57 2.26
C LYS A 383 5.05 12.33 3.31
N SER A 384 5.34 11.57 4.35
CA SER A 384 4.40 11.34 5.46
C SER A 384 4.11 12.64 6.21
N ASP A 385 5.14 13.43 6.47
CA ASP A 385 5.03 14.74 7.12
C ASP A 385 4.20 15.71 6.26
N LEU A 386 4.36 15.63 4.94
CA LEU A 386 3.61 16.39 3.94
C LEU A 386 2.11 16.01 3.93
N ALA A 387 1.78 14.74 3.87
CA ALA A 387 0.40 14.27 3.88
C ALA A 387 -0.33 14.63 5.19
N ALA A 388 0.37 14.49 6.32
CA ALA A 388 -0.14 14.94 7.62
C ALA A 388 -0.37 16.46 7.61
N GLY A 389 0.55 17.24 7.03
CA GLY A 389 0.42 18.69 6.90
C GLY A 389 -0.83 19.12 6.13
N VAL A 390 -1.16 18.46 5.00
CA VAL A 390 -2.38 18.77 4.22
C VAL A 390 -3.63 18.41 5.00
N LEU A 391 -3.68 17.23 5.62
CA LEU A 391 -4.86 16.78 6.36
C LEU A 391 -5.06 17.51 7.70
N ASP A 392 -3.97 17.92 8.34
CA ASP A 392 -3.98 18.60 9.63
C ASP A 392 -3.82 20.14 9.50
N GLY A 393 -3.71 20.68 8.27
CA GLY A 393 -3.63 22.11 7.99
C GLY A 393 -2.25 22.73 8.18
N ARG A 394 -1.17 21.93 8.14
CA ARG A 394 0.22 22.39 8.26
C ARG A 394 0.89 22.51 6.89
N THR A 395 1.89 23.37 6.78
CA THR A 395 2.62 23.69 5.52
C THR A 395 3.41 22.53 4.97
N THR A 396 3.51 22.47 3.62
CA THR A 396 4.11 21.32 2.94
C THR A 396 4.89 21.71 1.67
N GLY A 397 5.97 21.00 1.35
CA GLY A 397 6.78 21.15 0.17
C GLY A 397 6.30 20.37 -1.06
N ASP A 398 7.11 20.31 -2.10
CA ASP A 398 6.79 19.76 -3.42
C ASP A 398 6.63 18.22 -3.42
N TRP A 399 5.64 17.72 -4.16
CA TRP A 399 5.22 16.32 -4.18
C TRP A 399 5.81 15.50 -5.35
N GLN A 400 6.56 16.13 -6.24
CA GLN A 400 7.15 15.46 -7.42
C GLN A 400 8.63 15.17 -7.18
N LEU A 401 9.09 14.00 -7.63
CA LEU A 401 10.53 13.72 -7.74
C LEU A 401 11.15 14.79 -8.64
N GLY A 402 11.90 15.72 -8.05
CA GLY A 402 12.69 16.70 -8.74
C GLY A 402 14.04 16.11 -9.21
N ASN A 403 14.84 16.91 -9.91
CA ASN A 403 16.17 16.49 -10.33
C ASN A 403 17.08 16.15 -9.14
N GLU A 404 17.02 16.93 -8.06
CA GLU A 404 17.83 16.75 -6.85
C GLU A 404 17.51 15.42 -6.15
N GLU A 405 16.23 15.06 -6.03
CA GLU A 405 15.80 13.81 -5.43
C GLU A 405 16.20 12.60 -6.30
N ILE A 406 16.11 12.73 -7.63
CA ILE A 406 16.57 11.69 -8.55
C ILE A 406 18.08 11.51 -8.40
N GLU A 407 18.86 12.58 -8.36
CA GLU A 407 20.31 12.53 -8.13
C GLU A 407 20.64 11.88 -6.78
N ALA A 408 19.95 12.24 -5.72
CA ALA A 408 20.12 11.62 -4.40
C ALA A 408 19.83 10.10 -4.44
N LEU A 409 18.78 9.67 -5.14
CA LEU A 409 18.44 8.24 -5.26
C LEU A 409 19.54 7.43 -5.97
N PHE A 410 20.21 8.02 -6.97
CA PHE A 410 21.30 7.37 -7.72
C PHE A 410 22.70 7.72 -7.19
N ALA A 411 22.85 8.36 -6.03
CA ALA A 411 24.13 8.61 -5.40
C ALA A 411 24.89 7.28 -5.09
N PRO A 412 26.23 7.23 -5.17
CA PRO A 412 27.03 6.03 -4.94
C PRO A 412 26.90 5.49 -3.51
N LEU A 413 27.27 4.22 -3.32
CA LEU A 413 27.40 3.66 -1.97
C LEU A 413 28.50 4.38 -1.21
N PRO A 414 28.34 4.62 0.11
CA PRO A 414 29.38 5.20 0.93
C PRO A 414 30.63 4.29 0.96
N ASN A 415 31.82 4.90 0.96
CA ASN A 415 33.08 4.16 1.08
C ASN A 415 33.15 3.44 2.42
N LYS A 416 33.67 2.19 2.42
CA LYS A 416 33.85 1.39 3.66
C LYS A 416 34.73 2.09 4.72
N GLN A 417 35.52 3.11 4.33
CA GLN A 417 36.49 3.79 5.20
C GLN A 417 35.90 4.95 6.03
N GLU A 418 34.72 5.43 5.75
CA GLU A 418 34.10 6.55 6.48
C GLU A 418 33.30 6.11 7.74
N LYS A 419 33.40 4.82 8.11
CA LYS A 419 32.75 4.26 9.30
C LYS A 419 33.74 3.95 10.44
N ARG A 420 34.45 4.98 10.91
CA ARG A 420 35.11 4.91 12.24
C ARG A 420 34.68 6.07 13.11
#